data_ea83bf2a49912e4493910cb69613da67
#
_entry.id   ea83bf2a49912e4493910cb69613da67
#
_cell.length_a   1.000
_cell.length_b   1.000
_cell.length_c   1.000
_cell.angle_alpha   90.00
_cell.angle_beta   90.00
_cell.angle_gamma   90.00
#
_symmetry.space_group_name_H-M   'P 1'
#
loop_
_entity.id
_entity.type
_entity.pdbx_description
1 polymer ?
#
loop_
_entity_poly.entity_id
_entity_poly.type
_entity_poly.pdbx_seq_one_letter_code
_entity_poly.pdbx_strand_id
1 'polypeptide(L)'
;SLLAFGIKPQENVAVLGENRPEWLYCHLGIQAARGVTCGIYPTSAPEQIKYLLNHSEARLMFLENEEQLDKVLAVLGETRIERVVVWDAKGLWGFADPRVTFFGDFLKQGVTYAQTHPGAVEERRESVEPQDTAMIIYTSGTTGPPKGAMLSHASILWTTQALMAVNPGRSDDEVVSYLPFAHIYENLISVFQ
;
A
#
# COMPACT_ATOMS: atom_id res chain seq x y z
N SER A 1 -8.62 6.39 8.92
CA SER A 1 -8.62 7.24 7.71
C SER A 1 -9.17 6.50 6.49
N LEU A 2 -8.71 5.26 6.20
CA LEU A 2 -9.20 4.49 5.04
C LEU A 2 -10.73 4.26 5.09
N LEU A 3 -11.27 3.90 6.26
CA LEU A 3 -12.70 3.76 6.45
C LEU A 3 -13.45 5.10 6.31
N ALA A 4 -12.85 6.21 6.78
CA ALA A 4 -13.39 7.56 6.57
C ALA A 4 -13.45 7.95 5.10
N PHE A 5 -12.48 7.53 4.29
CA PHE A 5 -12.50 7.70 2.83
C PHE A 5 -13.54 6.78 2.15
N GLY A 6 -13.97 5.71 2.81
CA GLY A 6 -14.95 4.76 2.29
C GLY A 6 -14.34 3.60 1.51
N ILE A 7 -13.13 3.15 1.88
CA ILE A 7 -12.54 1.92 1.33
C ILE A 7 -13.43 0.73 1.72
N LYS A 8 -13.82 -0.04 0.71
CA LYS A 8 -14.62 -1.26 0.85
C LYS A 8 -13.74 -2.48 1.10
N PRO A 9 -14.29 -3.58 1.65
CA PRO A 9 -13.57 -4.85 1.71
C PRO A 9 -13.05 -5.26 0.33
N GLN A 10 -11.81 -5.75 0.29
CA GLN A 10 -11.12 -6.20 -0.92
C GLN A 10 -10.93 -5.13 -2.01
N GLU A 11 -11.07 -3.85 -1.65
CA GLU A 11 -10.76 -2.75 -2.55
C GLU A 11 -9.23 -2.49 -2.57
N ASN A 12 -8.71 -2.25 -3.76
CA ASN A 12 -7.28 -2.04 -3.98
C ASN A 12 -6.84 -0.62 -3.59
N VAL A 13 -5.71 -0.51 -2.91
CA VAL A 13 -5.06 0.74 -2.54
C VAL A 13 -3.60 0.69 -3.00
N ALA A 14 -3.18 1.66 -3.81
CA ALA A 14 -1.82 1.72 -4.31
C ALA A 14 -0.87 2.36 -3.29
N VAL A 15 0.37 1.84 -3.22
CA VAL A 15 1.44 2.40 -2.38
C VAL A 15 2.72 2.52 -3.20
N LEU A 16 3.25 3.74 -3.30
CA LEU A 16 4.41 4.09 -4.12
C LEU A 16 5.47 4.82 -3.29
N GLY A 17 6.61 4.22 -3.07
CA GLY A 17 7.72 4.84 -2.34
C GLY A 17 8.78 3.85 -1.93
N GLU A 18 9.85 4.38 -1.36
CA GLU A 18 10.97 3.62 -0.81
C GLU A 18 10.63 2.97 0.55
N ASN A 19 11.54 2.15 1.07
CA ASN A 19 11.39 1.48 2.36
C ASN A 19 11.44 2.49 3.50
N ARG A 20 10.27 2.92 3.94
CA ARG A 20 10.08 3.85 5.06
C ARG A 20 9.00 3.34 6.01
N PRO A 21 9.02 3.75 7.27
CA PRO A 21 7.96 3.39 8.22
C PRO A 21 6.56 3.73 7.73
N GLU A 22 6.41 4.85 6.99
CA GLU A 22 5.13 5.28 6.44
C GLU A 22 4.56 4.28 5.42
N TRP A 23 5.43 3.67 4.59
CA TRP A 23 5.01 2.61 3.68
C TRP A 23 4.38 1.44 4.45
N LEU A 24 5.05 1.05 5.53
CA LEU A 24 4.58 -0.04 6.39
C LEU A 24 3.28 0.31 7.11
N TYR A 25 3.16 1.54 7.62
CA TYR A 25 1.91 2.02 8.24
C TYR A 25 0.75 2.01 7.23
N CYS A 26 0.98 2.42 5.98
CA CYS A 26 -0.02 2.34 4.92
C CYS A 26 -0.41 0.89 4.66
N HIS A 27 0.56 -0.01 4.47
CA HIS A 27 0.32 -1.43 4.22
C HIS A 27 -0.51 -2.07 5.33
N LEU A 28 -0.07 -1.97 6.58
CA LEU A 28 -0.79 -2.56 7.72
C LEU A 28 -2.17 -1.92 7.92
N GLY A 29 -2.29 -0.60 7.69
CA GLY A 29 -3.58 0.09 7.72
C GLY A 29 -4.55 -0.40 6.65
N ILE A 30 -4.07 -0.68 5.44
CA ILE A 30 -4.85 -1.27 4.35
C ILE A 30 -5.34 -2.66 4.74
N GLN A 31 -4.45 -3.49 5.31
CA GLN A 31 -4.81 -4.83 5.80
C GLN A 31 -5.89 -4.75 6.89
N ALA A 32 -5.72 -3.86 7.88
CA ALA A 32 -6.70 -3.66 8.96
C ALA A 32 -8.05 -3.15 8.44
N ALA A 33 -8.08 -2.46 7.31
CA ALA A 33 -9.30 -2.03 6.63
C ALA A 33 -9.90 -3.12 5.71
N ARG A 34 -9.36 -4.34 5.70
CA ARG A 34 -9.70 -5.42 4.77
C ARG A 34 -9.54 -5.00 3.30
N GLY A 35 -8.58 -4.09 3.03
CA GLY A 35 -8.20 -3.67 1.69
C GLY A 35 -7.07 -4.52 1.13
N VAL A 36 -6.73 -4.30 -0.13
CA VAL A 36 -5.66 -4.99 -0.85
C VAL A 36 -4.54 -4.01 -1.17
N THR A 37 -3.31 -4.31 -0.75
CA THR A 37 -2.16 -3.46 -1.04
C THR A 37 -1.64 -3.71 -2.45
N CYS A 38 -1.54 -2.67 -3.27
CA CYS A 38 -0.91 -2.71 -4.59
C CYS A 38 0.39 -1.92 -4.54
N GLY A 39 1.51 -2.62 -4.34
CA GLY A 39 2.84 -2.00 -4.31
C GLY A 39 3.30 -1.57 -5.70
N ILE A 40 3.76 -0.34 -5.83
CA ILE A 40 4.36 0.21 -7.05
C ILE A 40 5.82 0.58 -6.76
N TYR A 41 6.72 0.17 -7.64
CA TYR A 41 8.14 0.48 -7.50
C TYR A 41 8.41 1.98 -7.70
N PRO A 42 9.22 2.63 -6.84
CA PRO A 42 9.54 4.06 -6.97
C PRO A 42 10.30 4.39 -8.27
N THR A 43 10.92 3.39 -8.90
CA THR A 43 11.60 3.53 -10.20
C THR A 43 10.65 3.48 -11.40
N SER A 44 9.35 3.24 -11.17
CA SER A 44 8.36 3.18 -12.26
C SER A 44 8.21 4.52 -12.97
N ALA A 45 8.16 4.48 -14.30
CA ALA A 45 7.88 5.66 -15.13
C ALA A 45 6.37 6.01 -15.09
N PRO A 46 5.97 7.26 -15.38
CA PRO A 46 4.56 7.69 -15.34
C PRO A 46 3.59 6.78 -16.09
N GLU A 47 3.93 6.34 -17.30
CA GLU A 47 3.07 5.44 -18.08
C GLU A 47 2.92 4.04 -17.45
N GLN A 48 3.95 3.56 -16.78
CA GLN A 48 3.85 2.31 -16.00
C GLN A 48 2.95 2.49 -14.79
N ILE A 49 3.10 3.61 -14.07
CA ILE A 49 2.23 3.96 -12.93
C ILE A 49 0.77 4.03 -13.40
N LYS A 50 0.49 4.73 -14.51
CA LYS A 50 -0.86 4.81 -15.11
C LYS A 50 -1.44 3.42 -15.38
N TYR A 51 -0.65 2.56 -16.01
CA TYR A 51 -1.08 1.19 -16.29
C TYR A 51 -1.44 0.44 -15.01
N LEU A 52 -0.56 0.48 -13.98
CA LEU A 52 -0.76 -0.23 -12.72
C LEU A 52 -1.98 0.29 -11.96
N LEU A 53 -2.18 1.61 -11.91
CA LEU A 53 -3.33 2.23 -11.26
C LEU A 53 -4.65 1.86 -11.93
N ASN A 54 -4.69 1.85 -13.26
CA ASN A 54 -5.89 1.47 -14.01
C ASN A 54 -6.15 -0.04 -13.95
N HIS A 55 -5.11 -0.86 -14.04
CA HIS A 55 -5.24 -2.32 -13.97
C HIS A 55 -5.66 -2.80 -12.56
N SER A 56 -5.15 -2.15 -11.51
CA SER A 56 -5.56 -2.45 -10.13
C SER A 56 -6.91 -1.83 -9.76
N GLU A 57 -7.45 -0.92 -10.57
CA GLU A 57 -8.68 -0.16 -10.25
C GLU A 57 -8.63 0.61 -8.93
N ALA A 58 -7.42 0.93 -8.43
CA ALA A 58 -7.26 1.66 -7.17
C ALA A 58 -7.90 3.05 -7.25
N ARG A 59 -8.62 3.44 -6.19
CA ARG A 59 -9.24 4.77 -6.04
C ARG A 59 -8.44 5.68 -5.10
N LEU A 60 -7.65 5.11 -4.23
CA LEU A 60 -6.78 5.79 -3.30
C LEU A 60 -5.35 5.30 -3.48
N MET A 61 -4.40 6.22 -3.43
CA MET A 61 -3.00 5.86 -3.38
C MET A 61 -2.25 6.65 -2.32
N PHE A 62 -1.25 6.01 -1.75
CA PHE A 62 -0.22 6.64 -0.94
C PHE A 62 1.05 6.76 -1.76
N LEU A 63 1.75 7.88 -1.61
CA LEU A 63 3.06 8.04 -2.22
C LEU A 63 4.02 8.83 -1.33
N GLU A 64 5.31 8.69 -1.61
CA GLU A 64 6.33 9.20 -0.72
C GLU A 64 6.46 10.72 -0.74
N ASN A 65 6.87 11.31 -1.86
CA ASN A 65 7.44 12.64 -1.92
C ASN A 65 7.06 13.39 -3.21
N GLU A 66 7.63 14.59 -3.38
CA GLU A 66 7.44 15.45 -4.54
C GLU A 66 7.77 14.71 -5.86
N GLU A 67 8.90 13.98 -5.93
CA GLU A 67 9.30 13.26 -7.15
C GLU A 67 8.23 12.25 -7.59
N GLN A 68 7.71 11.46 -6.64
CA GLN A 68 6.67 10.48 -6.94
C GLN A 68 5.33 11.17 -7.27
N LEU A 69 5.05 12.29 -6.61
CA LEU A 69 3.86 13.09 -6.89
C LEU A 69 3.88 13.64 -8.32
N ASP A 70 4.99 14.18 -8.78
CA ASP A 70 5.13 14.70 -10.15
C ASP A 70 4.86 13.62 -11.20
N LYS A 71 5.39 12.41 -11.00
CA LYS A 71 5.12 11.26 -11.88
C LYS A 71 3.63 10.93 -11.94
N VAL A 72 2.97 10.97 -10.79
CA VAL A 72 1.53 10.64 -10.69
C VAL A 72 0.68 11.76 -11.29
N LEU A 73 0.97 13.02 -11.00
CA LEU A 73 0.23 14.17 -11.53
C LEU A 73 0.24 14.20 -13.06
N ALA A 74 1.36 13.80 -13.68
CA ALA A 74 1.47 13.74 -15.14
C ALA A 74 0.42 12.81 -15.79
N VAL A 75 -0.09 11.82 -15.06
CA VAL A 75 -1.03 10.80 -15.60
C VAL A 75 -2.34 10.71 -14.80
N LEU A 76 -2.47 11.48 -13.73
CA LEU A 76 -3.58 11.38 -12.77
C LEU A 76 -4.96 11.56 -13.44
N GLY A 77 -5.05 12.45 -14.43
CA GLY A 77 -6.28 12.69 -15.20
C GLY A 77 -6.75 11.50 -16.04
N GLU A 78 -5.89 10.50 -16.26
CA GLU A 78 -6.15 9.29 -17.03
C GLU A 78 -6.35 8.05 -16.14
N THR A 79 -6.49 8.25 -14.82
CA THR A 79 -6.65 7.19 -13.83
C THR A 79 -7.98 7.32 -13.08
N ARG A 80 -8.33 6.29 -12.31
CA ARG A 80 -9.51 6.30 -11.41
C ARG A 80 -9.17 6.81 -10.00
N ILE A 81 -7.97 7.34 -9.77
CA ILE A 81 -7.55 7.83 -8.45
C ILE A 81 -8.38 9.06 -8.06
N GLU A 82 -9.09 8.94 -6.96
CA GLU A 82 -9.87 10.01 -6.35
C GLU A 82 -9.08 10.76 -5.28
N ARG A 83 -8.11 10.08 -4.64
CA ARG A 83 -7.29 10.64 -3.57
C ARG A 83 -5.86 10.14 -3.65
N VAL A 84 -4.93 11.10 -3.58
CA VAL A 84 -3.50 10.87 -3.40
C VAL A 84 -3.12 11.36 -2.01
N VAL A 85 -2.41 10.54 -1.24
CA VAL A 85 -1.93 10.88 0.11
C VAL A 85 -0.40 10.86 0.09
N VAL A 86 0.22 12.02 0.35
CA VAL A 86 1.67 12.20 0.34
C VAL A 86 2.19 12.21 1.77
N TRP A 87 3.19 11.37 2.09
CA TRP A 87 3.72 11.32 3.45
C TRP A 87 4.95 12.22 3.69
N ASP A 88 5.76 12.52 2.69
CA ASP A 88 6.84 13.49 2.80
C ASP A 88 6.49 14.79 2.04
N ALA A 89 6.14 15.83 2.80
CA ALA A 89 5.73 17.12 2.25
C ALA A 89 6.91 18.03 1.89
N LYS A 90 8.15 17.55 1.98
CA LYS A 90 9.34 18.33 1.65
C LYS A 90 9.30 18.73 0.18
N GLY A 91 9.53 20.01 -0.12
CA GLY A 91 9.45 20.57 -1.48
C GLY A 91 8.05 21.05 -1.88
N LEU A 92 6.99 20.59 -1.22
CA LEU A 92 5.59 20.88 -1.59
C LEU A 92 5.00 22.12 -0.88
N TRP A 93 5.81 23.14 -0.63
CA TRP A 93 5.38 24.39 0.01
C TRP A 93 4.34 25.12 -0.85
N GLY A 94 3.15 25.33 -0.29
CA GLY A 94 2.06 26.01 -0.99
C GLY A 94 1.41 25.19 -2.11
N PHE A 95 1.79 23.92 -2.28
CA PHE A 95 1.13 23.02 -3.23
C PHE A 95 -0.32 22.74 -2.82
N ALA A 96 -1.24 22.84 -3.77
CA ALA A 96 -2.65 22.57 -3.56
C ALA A 96 -3.26 21.92 -4.82
N ASP A 97 -3.77 20.72 -4.67
CA ASP A 97 -4.65 20.03 -5.62
C ASP A 97 -5.78 19.38 -4.80
N PRO A 98 -7.06 19.52 -5.19
CA PRO A 98 -8.18 18.99 -4.41
C PRO A 98 -8.14 17.47 -4.21
N ARG A 99 -7.40 16.75 -5.05
CA ARG A 99 -7.22 15.30 -4.95
C ARG A 99 -6.03 14.90 -4.08
N VAL A 100 -5.16 15.84 -3.70
CA VAL A 100 -3.94 15.57 -2.92
C VAL A 100 -4.17 15.98 -1.47
N THR A 101 -3.76 15.12 -0.55
CA THR A 101 -3.84 15.35 0.90
C THR A 101 -2.51 14.92 1.52
N PHE A 102 -2.00 15.67 2.49
CA PHE A 102 -0.83 15.25 3.25
C PHE A 102 -1.19 14.22 4.32
N PHE A 103 -0.26 13.30 4.59
CA PHE A 103 -0.47 12.15 5.45
C PHE A 103 -0.99 12.53 6.84
N GLY A 104 -0.43 13.59 7.45
CA GLY A 104 -0.88 14.07 8.75
C GLY A 104 -2.35 14.50 8.76
N ASP A 105 -2.83 15.17 7.70
CA ASP A 105 -4.23 15.58 7.61
C ASP A 105 -5.16 14.40 7.28
N PHE A 106 -4.68 13.45 6.48
CA PHE A 106 -5.40 12.21 6.26
C PHE A 106 -5.57 11.42 7.56
N LEU A 107 -4.54 11.38 8.42
CA LEU A 107 -4.63 10.73 9.74
C LEU A 107 -5.63 11.43 10.66
N LYS A 108 -5.67 12.77 10.68
CA LYS A 108 -6.67 13.55 11.46
C LYS A 108 -8.11 13.21 11.07
N GLN A 109 -8.37 13.02 9.77
CA GLN A 109 -9.69 12.57 9.30
C GLN A 109 -10.08 11.21 9.91
N GLY A 110 -9.10 10.30 10.02
CA GLY A 110 -9.29 9.01 10.67
C GLY A 110 -9.60 9.11 12.15
N VAL A 111 -8.92 9.99 12.88
CA VAL A 111 -9.20 10.25 14.31
C VAL A 111 -10.63 10.76 14.49
N THR A 112 -11.05 11.73 13.68
CA THR A 112 -12.43 12.25 13.72
C THR A 112 -13.46 11.17 13.42
N TYR A 113 -13.20 10.33 12.42
CA TYR A 113 -14.09 9.22 12.07
C TYR A 113 -14.21 8.21 13.20
N ALA A 114 -13.10 7.85 13.85
CA ALA A 114 -13.09 6.89 14.95
C ALA A 114 -13.93 7.35 16.16
N GLN A 115 -14.00 8.65 16.42
CA GLN A 115 -14.84 9.22 17.49
C GLN A 115 -16.33 9.00 17.25
N THR A 116 -16.76 9.01 15.99
CA THR A 116 -18.17 8.84 15.60
C THR A 116 -18.53 7.40 15.24
N HIS A 117 -17.52 6.55 15.01
CA HIS A 117 -17.67 5.15 14.63
C HIS A 117 -16.78 4.24 15.50
N PRO A 118 -17.05 4.18 16.82
CA PRO A 118 -16.27 3.34 17.71
C PRO A 118 -16.43 1.86 17.31
N GLY A 119 -15.32 1.12 17.30
CA GLY A 119 -15.31 -0.30 16.93
C GLY A 119 -15.26 -0.59 15.42
N ALA A 120 -15.42 0.40 14.55
CA ALA A 120 -15.48 0.16 13.10
C ALA A 120 -14.18 -0.46 12.51
N VAL A 121 -13.02 -0.17 13.09
CA VAL A 121 -11.75 -0.77 12.66
C VAL A 121 -11.67 -2.23 13.13
N GLU A 122 -12.04 -2.49 14.36
CA GLU A 122 -12.08 -3.83 14.96
C GLU A 122 -13.03 -4.74 14.18
N GLU A 123 -14.26 -4.28 13.93
CA GLU A 123 -15.25 -5.01 13.13
C GLU A 123 -14.70 -5.34 11.73
N ARG A 124 -14.08 -4.37 11.08
CA ARG A 124 -13.48 -4.56 9.76
C ARG A 124 -12.34 -5.57 9.80
N ARG A 125 -11.44 -5.47 10.77
CA ARG A 125 -10.31 -6.38 10.96
C ARG A 125 -10.77 -7.81 11.26
N GLU A 126 -11.77 -7.97 12.11
CA GLU A 126 -12.33 -9.28 12.46
C GLU A 126 -13.08 -9.94 11.30
N SER A 127 -13.51 -9.15 10.31
CA SER A 127 -14.16 -9.67 9.11
C SER A 127 -13.18 -10.19 8.05
N VAL A 128 -11.85 -10.02 8.25
CA VAL A 128 -10.83 -10.52 7.30
C VAL A 128 -10.81 -12.04 7.28
N GLU A 129 -10.83 -12.61 6.08
CA GLU A 129 -10.80 -14.05 5.88
C GLU A 129 -9.42 -14.51 5.37
N PRO A 130 -8.97 -15.73 5.69
CA PRO A 130 -7.67 -16.25 5.26
C PRO A 130 -7.48 -16.22 3.73
N GLN A 131 -8.56 -16.38 2.97
CA GLN A 131 -8.53 -16.39 1.51
C GLN A 131 -8.66 -15.01 0.88
N ASP A 132 -8.93 -13.97 1.68
CA ASP A 132 -8.93 -12.59 1.19
C ASP A 132 -7.57 -12.27 0.58
N THR A 133 -7.59 -11.53 -0.54
CA THR A 133 -6.35 -11.02 -1.13
C THR A 133 -5.74 -9.98 -0.21
N ALA A 134 -4.51 -10.20 0.22
CA ALA A 134 -3.76 -9.28 1.06
C ALA A 134 -3.01 -8.25 0.21
N MET A 135 -2.36 -8.70 -0.85
CA MET A 135 -1.63 -7.81 -1.73
C MET A 135 -1.56 -8.32 -3.17
N ILE A 136 -1.33 -7.38 -4.09
CA ILE A 136 -1.05 -7.65 -5.49
C ILE A 136 0.40 -7.24 -5.78
N ILE A 137 1.18 -8.20 -6.27
CA ILE A 137 2.56 -7.98 -6.72
C ILE A 137 2.59 -7.97 -8.25
N TYR A 138 3.04 -6.87 -8.81
CA TYR A 138 3.21 -6.77 -10.26
C TYR A 138 4.56 -7.31 -10.69
N THR A 139 4.52 -8.29 -11.59
CA THR A 139 5.72 -8.90 -12.18
C THR A 139 5.80 -8.57 -13.67
N SER A 140 7.02 -8.26 -14.16
CA SER A 140 7.28 -8.17 -15.58
C SER A 140 7.15 -9.56 -16.18
N GLY A 141 6.06 -9.80 -16.93
CA GLY A 141 5.97 -11.02 -17.74
C GLY A 141 7.05 -11.04 -18.82
N THR A 142 7.42 -12.23 -19.30
CA THR A 142 8.37 -12.38 -20.43
C THR A 142 7.82 -11.78 -21.72
N THR A 143 6.52 -11.59 -21.82
CA THR A 143 5.83 -11.01 -22.99
C THR A 143 4.62 -10.19 -22.53
N GLY A 144 4.59 -8.89 -22.88
CA GLY A 144 3.45 -8.01 -22.64
C GLY A 144 3.51 -7.20 -21.35
N PRO A 145 2.41 -6.52 -20.98
CA PRO A 145 2.35 -5.64 -19.82
C PRO A 145 2.48 -6.42 -18.51
N PRO A 146 2.89 -5.77 -17.40
CA PRO A 146 2.99 -6.40 -16.09
C PRO A 146 1.69 -7.10 -15.66
N LYS A 147 1.81 -8.26 -15.02
CA LYS A 147 0.68 -9.02 -14.48
C LYS A 147 0.67 -8.92 -12.95
N GLY A 148 -0.51 -8.75 -12.37
CA GLY A 148 -0.71 -8.70 -10.92
C GLY A 148 -0.91 -10.10 -10.34
N ALA A 149 0.08 -10.61 -9.61
CA ALA A 149 -0.07 -11.83 -8.83
C ALA A 149 -0.81 -11.50 -7.52
N MET A 150 -1.96 -12.10 -7.31
CA MET A 150 -2.78 -11.94 -6.10
C MET A 150 -2.31 -12.91 -5.03
N LEU A 151 -1.97 -12.39 -3.86
CA LEU A 151 -1.51 -13.17 -2.71
C LEU A 151 -2.52 -13.05 -1.58
N SER A 152 -3.02 -14.20 -1.10
CA SER A 152 -3.94 -14.21 0.05
C SER A 152 -3.18 -14.12 1.37
N HIS A 153 -3.89 -13.72 2.45
CA HIS A 153 -3.33 -13.77 3.81
C HIS A 153 -2.83 -15.17 4.15
N ALA A 154 -3.61 -16.21 3.83
CA ALA A 154 -3.21 -17.59 4.08
C ALA A 154 -1.91 -17.98 3.37
N SER A 155 -1.72 -17.57 2.11
CA SER A 155 -0.51 -17.91 1.35
C SER A 155 0.73 -17.24 1.90
N ILE A 156 0.61 -15.96 2.32
CA ILE A 156 1.69 -15.19 2.92
C ILE A 156 2.09 -15.81 4.27
N LEU A 157 1.12 -16.04 5.16
CA LEU A 157 1.39 -16.62 6.48
C LEU A 157 1.96 -18.03 6.39
N TRP A 158 1.45 -18.87 5.48
CA TRP A 158 2.01 -20.20 5.25
C TRP A 158 3.47 -20.14 4.80
N THR A 159 3.78 -19.25 3.87
CA THR A 159 5.15 -19.06 3.36
C THR A 159 6.08 -18.58 4.46
N THR A 160 5.64 -17.60 5.27
CA THR A 160 6.41 -17.11 6.42
C THR A 160 6.69 -18.23 7.43
N GLN A 161 5.68 -19.02 7.79
CA GLN A 161 5.85 -20.17 8.70
C GLN A 161 6.84 -21.19 8.13
N ALA A 162 6.78 -21.49 6.82
CA ALA A 162 7.71 -22.38 6.18
C ALA A 162 9.15 -21.84 6.18
N LEU A 163 9.34 -20.53 5.96
CA LEU A 163 10.65 -19.88 6.06
C LEU A 163 11.20 -19.96 7.48
N MET A 164 10.40 -19.64 8.48
CA MET A 164 10.82 -19.72 9.90
C MET A 164 11.14 -21.14 10.34
N ALA A 165 10.50 -22.16 9.78
CA ALA A 165 10.81 -23.55 10.07
C ALA A 165 12.20 -23.97 9.55
N VAL A 166 12.66 -23.36 8.46
CA VAL A 166 13.98 -23.65 7.85
C VAL A 166 15.07 -22.74 8.42
N ASN A 167 14.75 -21.47 8.64
CA ASN A 167 15.66 -20.47 9.18
C ASN A 167 14.94 -19.67 10.29
N PRO A 168 14.92 -20.17 11.52
CA PRO A 168 14.23 -19.50 12.61
C PRO A 168 14.88 -18.15 12.91
N GLY A 169 14.09 -17.09 12.79
CA GLY A 169 14.51 -15.75 13.20
C GLY A 169 14.68 -15.65 14.73
N ARG A 170 15.59 -14.82 15.16
CA ARG A 170 15.86 -14.51 16.57
C ARG A 170 15.50 -13.06 16.85
N SER A 171 15.14 -12.75 18.08
CA SER A 171 14.76 -11.39 18.50
C SER A 171 15.90 -10.37 18.44
N ASP A 172 17.14 -10.84 18.31
CA ASP A 172 18.36 -10.05 18.20
C ASP A 172 18.96 -10.05 16.77
N ASP A 173 18.27 -10.63 15.80
CA ASP A 173 18.71 -10.61 14.41
C ASP A 173 18.52 -9.21 13.81
N GLU A 174 19.49 -8.80 13.03
CA GLU A 174 19.43 -7.58 12.21
C GLU A 174 19.33 -7.96 10.73
N VAL A 175 18.42 -7.33 10.01
CA VAL A 175 18.19 -7.57 8.58
C VAL A 175 18.43 -6.31 7.78
N VAL A 176 19.15 -6.43 6.65
CA VAL A 176 19.30 -5.34 5.70
C VAL A 176 18.10 -5.33 4.75
N SER A 177 17.21 -4.36 4.94
CA SER A 177 16.09 -4.10 4.05
C SER A 177 16.58 -3.37 2.79
N TYR A 178 16.77 -4.09 1.70
CA TYR A 178 17.34 -3.54 0.46
C TYR A 178 16.44 -3.72 -0.77
N LEU A 179 15.50 -4.64 -0.74
CA LEU A 179 14.47 -4.76 -1.76
C LEU A 179 13.31 -3.80 -1.44
N PRO A 180 12.67 -3.19 -2.42
CA PRO A 180 11.48 -2.38 -2.16
C PRO A 180 10.37 -3.17 -1.50
N PHE A 181 9.60 -2.55 -0.58
CA PHE A 181 8.41 -3.20 0.03
C PHE A 181 7.33 -3.59 -0.99
N ALA A 182 7.36 -3.05 -2.20
CA ALA A 182 6.56 -3.54 -3.32
C ALA A 182 6.95 -4.97 -3.77
N HIS A 183 8.11 -5.49 -3.33
CA HIS A 183 8.58 -6.84 -3.60
C HIS A 183 8.17 -7.80 -2.49
N ILE A 184 7.59 -8.95 -2.82
CA ILE A 184 7.06 -9.91 -1.83
C ILE A 184 8.13 -10.40 -0.85
N TYR A 185 9.35 -10.62 -1.30
CA TYR A 185 10.41 -11.14 -0.44
C TYR A 185 10.73 -10.18 0.71
N GLU A 186 10.77 -8.86 0.44
CA GLU A 186 10.96 -7.86 1.48
C GLU A 186 9.81 -7.86 2.50
N ASN A 187 8.57 -7.97 2.02
CA ASN A 187 7.42 -8.11 2.91
C ASN A 187 7.51 -9.36 3.79
N LEU A 188 7.91 -10.51 3.24
CA LEU A 188 8.02 -11.75 4.01
C LEU A 188 9.05 -11.64 5.13
N ILE A 189 10.20 -10.98 4.87
CA ILE A 189 11.29 -10.88 5.84
C ILE A 189 11.08 -9.73 6.82
N SER A 190 10.68 -8.55 6.33
CA SER A 190 10.67 -7.34 7.14
C SER A 190 9.33 -7.08 7.84
N VAL A 191 8.24 -7.72 7.41
CA VAL A 191 6.88 -7.46 7.93
C VAL A 191 6.30 -8.67 8.65
N PHE A 192 6.48 -9.86 8.11
CA PHE A 192 5.80 -11.06 8.61
C PHE A 192 6.71 -12.05 9.33
N GLN A 193 8.02 -11.88 9.31
CA GLN A 193 8.98 -12.67 10.07
C GLN A 193 9.37 -12.00 11.39
#